data_d4047fe1ca269c76ea54801ac88d08ed
#
_entry.id   d4047fe1ca269c76ea54801ac88d08ed
#
_cell.length_a   1.000
_cell.length_b   1.000
_cell.length_c   1.000
_cell.angle_alpha   90.00
_cell.angle_beta   90.00
_cell.angle_gamma   90.00
#
_symmetry.space_group_name_H-M   'P 1'
#
loop_
_entity.id
_entity.type
_entity.pdbx_description
1 polymer ?
#
loop_
_entity_poly.entity_id
_entity_poly.type
_entity_poly.pdbx_seq_one_letter_code
_entity_poly.pdbx_strand_id
1 'polypeptide(L)'
;AVVVAAGGYWLSQLRSPSVTDISAGADTIISFDLPTSTGEEWSTRVIDNKVVLINFWATWCAPCRTEIPLLIAMQARHAHEIQVVGIAVDDAESVRRFEDEVGLNYVSLIGLTAGPELMQRYGSAGQLPFTLVFDRTGVLRYRKTGELQAAELSDWLTRLL
;
A
#
# COMPACT_ATOMS: atom_id res chain seq x y z
N ALA A 1 -67.93 -1.27 -17.55
CA ALA A 1 -66.99 -2.14 -16.90
C ALA A 1 -65.60 -1.95 -17.52
N VAL A 2 -64.72 -1.17 -16.90
CA VAL A 2 -63.30 -1.18 -17.24
C VAL A 2 -62.54 -1.04 -15.94
N VAL A 3 -61.94 -2.13 -15.51
CA VAL A 3 -60.87 -2.13 -14.54
C VAL A 3 -59.71 -2.78 -15.26
N VAL A 4 -58.60 -2.13 -15.36
CA VAL A 4 -57.28 -2.79 -15.41
C VAL A 4 -56.14 -1.77 -15.34
N ALA A 5 -55.15 -2.11 -14.56
CA ALA A 5 -53.73 -1.89 -14.63
C ALA A 5 -53.16 -0.67 -13.93
N ALA A 6 -53.00 -0.82 -12.63
CA ALA A 6 -51.97 -0.11 -11.89
C ALA A 6 -51.16 -1.12 -11.04
N GLY A 7 -50.50 -2.06 -11.67
CA GLY A 7 -49.75 -3.13 -10.99
C GLY A 7 -48.30 -3.32 -11.47
N GLY A 8 -47.84 -2.50 -12.40
CA GLY A 8 -46.53 -2.74 -13.04
C GLY A 8 -45.39 -1.80 -12.71
N TYR A 9 -45.56 -0.79 -11.86
CA TYR A 9 -44.58 0.27 -11.70
C TYR A 9 -43.73 0.18 -10.40
N TRP A 10 -44.04 -0.76 -9.51
CA TRP A 10 -43.38 -0.87 -8.22
C TRP A 10 -42.26 -1.92 -8.12
N LEU A 11 -42.05 -2.73 -9.14
CA LEU A 11 -41.01 -3.78 -9.13
C LEU A 11 -39.69 -3.40 -9.76
N SER A 12 -39.56 -2.19 -10.29
CA SER A 12 -38.31 -1.69 -10.90
C SER A 12 -37.40 -0.93 -9.94
N GLN A 13 -37.80 -0.75 -8.68
CA GLN A 13 -37.03 0.03 -7.68
C GLN A 13 -36.20 -0.83 -6.72
N LEU A 14 -36.28 -2.15 -6.81
CA LEU A 14 -35.36 -3.03 -6.10
C LEU A 14 -34.15 -3.35 -6.97
N ARG A 15 -33.44 -2.31 -7.38
CA ARG A 15 -32.07 -2.47 -7.85
C ARG A 15 -31.25 -2.78 -6.62
N SER A 16 -31.06 -4.04 -6.31
CA SER A 16 -30.01 -4.50 -5.43
C SER A 16 -28.70 -3.85 -5.91
N PRO A 17 -27.91 -3.21 -5.03
CA PRO A 17 -26.60 -2.74 -5.44
C PRO A 17 -25.88 -3.96 -6.00
N SER A 18 -25.56 -3.91 -7.28
CA SER A 18 -24.78 -4.95 -7.93
C SER A 18 -23.45 -5.03 -7.20
N VAL A 19 -23.10 -6.23 -6.77
CA VAL A 19 -21.86 -6.61 -6.10
C VAL A 19 -20.59 -6.28 -6.91
N THR A 20 -20.72 -5.55 -7.99
CA THR A 20 -19.64 -5.08 -8.87
C THR A 20 -18.88 -3.86 -8.34
N ASP A 21 -19.34 -3.21 -7.26
CA ASP A 21 -18.65 -2.05 -6.67
C ASP A 21 -17.68 -2.38 -5.53
N ILE A 22 -17.46 -3.65 -5.21
CA ILE A 22 -16.54 -4.06 -4.14
C ILE A 22 -15.11 -4.32 -4.66
N SER A 23 -14.86 -4.21 -5.94
CA SER A 23 -13.53 -4.46 -6.54
C SER A 23 -12.79 -3.19 -6.99
N ALA A 24 -13.24 -2.01 -6.63
CA ALA A 24 -12.43 -0.82 -6.78
C ALA A 24 -11.44 -0.74 -5.60
N GLY A 25 -10.38 -1.53 -5.65
CA GLY A 25 -9.19 -1.24 -4.87
C GLY A 25 -8.77 0.19 -5.19
N ALA A 26 -8.28 0.94 -4.21
CA ALA A 26 -7.83 2.30 -4.45
C ALA A 26 -6.76 2.30 -5.55
N ASP A 27 -6.99 3.07 -6.61
CA ASP A 27 -6.06 3.20 -7.74
C ASP A 27 -5.12 4.40 -7.59
N THR A 28 -5.22 5.11 -6.46
CA THR A 28 -4.37 6.25 -6.13
C THR A 28 -3.87 6.16 -4.69
N ILE A 29 -2.85 6.92 -4.35
CA ILE A 29 -2.36 7.01 -2.97
C ILE A 29 -3.47 7.55 -2.08
N ILE A 30 -3.85 6.74 -1.09
CA ILE A 30 -4.74 7.19 -0.02
C ILE A 30 -3.92 8.06 0.92
N SER A 31 -4.42 9.25 1.25
CA SER A 31 -3.79 10.11 2.25
C SER A 31 -3.91 9.47 3.63
N PHE A 32 -2.77 9.35 4.31
CA PHE A 32 -2.71 8.90 5.70
C PHE A 32 -1.58 9.59 6.46
N ASP A 33 -1.73 9.63 7.76
CA ASP A 33 -0.72 10.09 8.71
C ASP A 33 -0.45 8.93 9.68
N LEU A 34 0.81 8.54 9.86
CA LEU A 34 1.23 7.46 10.76
C LEU A 34 2.52 7.86 11.49
N PRO A 35 2.71 7.41 12.72
CA PRO A 35 3.94 7.66 13.46
C PRO A 35 5.09 6.78 12.93
N THR A 36 6.31 7.32 13.00
CA THR A 36 7.55 6.58 12.84
C THR A 36 7.82 5.72 14.10
N SER A 37 8.84 4.89 14.07
CA SER A 37 9.30 4.13 15.25
C SER A 37 9.76 5.01 16.42
N THR A 38 10.10 6.28 16.16
CA THR A 38 10.47 7.29 17.17
C THR A 38 9.29 8.12 17.65
N GLY A 39 8.10 7.94 17.08
CA GLY A 39 6.87 8.64 17.44
C GLY A 39 6.64 9.95 16.70
N GLU A 40 7.47 10.30 15.73
CA GLU A 40 7.24 11.46 14.87
C GLU A 40 6.13 11.17 13.87
N GLU A 41 5.15 12.07 13.74
CA GLU A 41 4.08 11.94 12.74
C GLU A 41 4.63 12.19 11.33
N TRP A 42 4.31 11.29 10.43
CA TRP A 42 4.64 11.39 9.02
C TRP A 42 3.39 11.28 8.14
N SER A 43 3.35 12.07 7.08
CA SER A 43 2.20 12.17 6.18
C SER A 43 2.58 11.87 4.74
N THR A 44 1.73 11.14 4.02
CA THR A 44 1.85 10.98 2.56
C THR A 44 1.78 12.31 1.81
N ARG A 45 1.25 13.36 2.41
CA ARG A 45 1.16 14.70 1.82
C ARG A 45 2.52 15.38 1.57
N VAL A 46 3.59 14.88 2.19
CA VAL A 46 4.95 15.40 1.95
C VAL A 46 5.60 14.81 0.69
N ILE A 47 4.97 13.80 0.08
CA ILE A 47 5.50 13.18 -1.14
C ILE A 47 5.15 14.07 -2.34
N ASP A 48 6.15 14.47 -3.08
CA ASP A 48 5.99 15.29 -4.27
C ASP A 48 6.80 14.74 -5.44
N ASN A 49 6.15 14.57 -6.59
CA ASN A 49 6.75 14.23 -7.88
C ASN A 49 7.74 13.05 -7.86
N LYS A 50 7.49 12.04 -7.03
CA LYS A 50 8.29 10.81 -6.95
C LYS A 50 7.48 9.58 -7.29
N VAL A 51 8.15 8.54 -7.79
CA VAL A 51 7.61 7.18 -7.76
C VAL A 51 7.59 6.73 -6.30
N VAL A 52 6.45 6.25 -5.82
CA VAL A 52 6.27 5.85 -4.43
C VAL A 52 6.12 4.34 -4.34
N LEU A 53 6.94 3.74 -3.48
CA LEU A 53 6.87 2.33 -3.17
C LEU A 53 6.45 2.17 -1.71
N ILE A 54 5.24 1.68 -1.46
CA ILE A 54 4.74 1.38 -0.12
C ILE A 54 4.88 -0.12 0.11
N ASN A 55 5.65 -0.49 1.13
CA ASN A 55 5.91 -1.87 1.51
C ASN A 55 5.36 -2.16 2.91
N PHE A 56 4.39 -3.08 3.00
CA PHE A 56 3.85 -3.56 4.26
C PHE A 56 4.66 -4.77 4.72
N TRP A 57 5.18 -4.72 5.94
CA TRP A 57 6.12 -5.69 6.46
C TRP A 57 6.01 -5.90 7.98
N ALA A 58 6.78 -6.82 8.53
CA ALA A 58 6.93 -7.01 9.97
C ALA A 58 8.32 -7.60 10.30
N THR A 59 8.81 -7.38 11.50
CA THR A 59 10.12 -7.88 11.94
C THR A 59 10.18 -9.41 12.02
N TRP A 60 9.05 -10.05 12.32
CA TRP A 60 8.88 -11.51 12.40
C TRP A 60 8.62 -12.18 11.05
N CYS A 61 8.46 -11.41 9.98
CA CYS A 61 8.15 -11.90 8.64
C CYS A 61 9.43 -12.24 7.87
N ALA A 62 9.78 -13.50 7.71
CA ALA A 62 11.01 -13.94 7.06
C ALA A 62 11.17 -13.43 5.62
N PRO A 63 10.19 -13.55 4.69
CA PRO A 63 10.31 -13.00 3.33
C PRO A 63 10.38 -11.47 3.30
N CYS A 64 9.79 -10.76 4.29
CA CYS A 64 9.95 -9.32 4.41
C CYS A 64 11.42 -8.96 4.69
N ARG A 65 12.05 -9.67 5.64
CA ARG A 65 13.47 -9.45 5.98
C ARG A 65 14.39 -9.72 4.79
N THR A 66 14.04 -10.66 3.92
CA THR A 66 14.81 -11.00 2.71
C THR A 66 14.80 -9.87 1.69
N GLU A 67 13.68 -9.19 1.49
CA GLU A 67 13.55 -8.12 0.47
C GLU A 67 14.01 -6.74 0.95
N ILE A 68 14.06 -6.47 2.26
CA ILE A 68 14.44 -5.15 2.81
C ILE A 68 15.82 -4.65 2.30
N PRO A 69 16.88 -5.45 2.21
CA PRO A 69 18.15 -5.01 1.61
C PRO A 69 18.02 -4.52 0.17
N LEU A 70 17.11 -5.10 -0.62
CA LEU A 70 16.80 -4.63 -1.97
C LEU A 70 16.17 -3.24 -1.95
N LEU A 71 15.24 -2.99 -1.03
CA LEU A 71 14.58 -1.69 -0.85
C LEU A 71 15.57 -0.62 -0.38
N ILE A 72 16.47 -0.97 0.54
CA ILE A 72 17.56 -0.08 1.00
C ILE A 72 18.45 0.34 -0.17
N ALA A 73 18.89 -0.63 -0.98
CA ALA A 73 19.74 -0.36 -2.15
C ALA A 73 19.01 0.50 -3.19
N MET A 74 17.72 0.26 -3.39
CA MET A 74 16.88 1.03 -4.32
C MET A 74 16.71 2.48 -3.86
N GLN A 75 16.38 2.69 -2.58
CA GLN A 75 16.27 4.05 -2.01
C GLN A 75 17.59 4.80 -2.12
N ALA A 76 18.72 4.16 -1.82
CA ALA A 76 20.04 4.79 -1.93
C ALA A 76 20.39 5.20 -3.37
N ARG A 77 20.05 4.34 -4.35
CA ARG A 77 20.37 4.57 -5.76
C ARG A 77 19.51 5.66 -6.40
N HIS A 78 18.25 5.76 -6.01
CA HIS A 78 17.23 6.60 -6.65
C HIS A 78 16.57 7.61 -5.70
N ALA A 79 17.29 8.10 -4.70
CA ALA A 79 16.75 8.96 -3.63
C ALA A 79 15.99 10.22 -4.12
N HIS A 80 16.34 10.74 -5.30
CA HIS A 80 15.70 11.92 -5.89
C HIS A 80 14.43 11.58 -6.68
N GLU A 81 14.27 10.34 -7.12
CA GLU A 81 13.21 9.88 -8.03
C GLU A 81 12.19 8.99 -7.36
N ILE A 82 12.62 8.26 -6.31
CA ILE A 82 11.82 7.26 -5.60
C ILE A 82 11.70 7.64 -4.13
N GLN A 83 10.53 7.38 -3.57
CA GLN A 83 10.30 7.38 -2.13
C GLN A 83 9.82 5.99 -1.71
N VAL A 84 10.66 5.27 -0.97
CA VAL A 84 10.24 4.05 -0.29
C VAL A 84 9.62 4.43 1.06
N VAL A 85 8.48 3.81 1.38
CA VAL A 85 7.76 3.96 2.65
C VAL A 85 7.45 2.56 3.16
N GLY A 86 8.06 2.17 4.27
CA GLY A 86 7.70 0.95 4.98
C GLY A 86 6.53 1.21 5.92
N ILE A 87 5.55 0.31 5.95
CA ILE A 87 4.48 0.31 6.96
C ILE A 87 4.59 -1.00 7.73
N ALA A 88 5.09 -0.91 8.96
CA ALA A 88 5.31 -2.06 9.81
C ALA A 88 4.02 -2.46 10.54
N VAL A 89 3.54 -3.67 10.29
CA VAL A 89 2.46 -4.30 11.05
C VAL A 89 3.05 -4.96 12.30
N ASP A 90 3.66 -4.12 13.14
CA ASP A 90 4.46 -4.54 14.30
C ASP A 90 4.54 -3.41 15.33
N ASP A 91 5.13 -3.71 16.51
CA ASP A 91 5.33 -2.70 17.55
C ASP A 91 6.57 -1.82 17.29
N ALA A 92 6.50 -0.59 17.77
CA ALA A 92 7.53 0.43 17.53
C ALA A 92 8.92 0.05 18.07
N GLU A 93 9.00 -0.66 19.19
CA GLU A 93 10.29 -1.04 19.80
C GLU A 93 11.00 -2.11 18.97
N SER A 94 10.29 -3.13 18.54
CA SER A 94 10.78 -4.18 17.65
C SER A 94 11.22 -3.61 16.30
N VAL A 95 10.43 -2.71 15.72
CA VAL A 95 10.73 -2.02 14.47
C VAL A 95 11.99 -1.20 14.60
N ARG A 96 12.12 -0.34 15.62
CA ARG A 96 13.29 0.50 15.83
C ARG A 96 14.58 -0.31 15.96
N ARG A 97 14.56 -1.41 16.75
CA ARG A 97 15.72 -2.30 16.87
C ARG A 97 16.13 -2.90 15.53
N PHE A 98 15.16 -3.30 14.73
CA PHE A 98 15.43 -3.86 13.41
C PHE A 98 15.95 -2.80 12.43
N GLU A 99 15.40 -1.58 12.44
CA GLU A 99 15.89 -0.44 11.65
C GLU A 99 17.37 -0.16 11.91
N ASP A 100 17.76 -0.15 13.20
CA ASP A 100 19.16 0.05 13.61
C ASP A 100 20.06 -1.13 13.18
N GLU A 101 19.55 -2.37 13.29
CA GLU A 101 20.30 -3.59 12.91
C GLU A 101 20.63 -3.61 11.40
N VAL A 102 19.68 -3.24 10.54
CA VAL A 102 19.84 -3.35 9.08
C VAL A 102 20.32 -2.05 8.42
N GLY A 103 20.37 -0.94 9.17
CA GLY A 103 20.70 0.38 8.63
C GLY A 103 19.64 0.88 7.66
N LEU A 104 18.37 0.84 8.07
CA LEU A 104 17.24 1.27 7.23
C LEU A 104 17.41 2.74 6.83
N ASN A 105 17.29 3.05 5.54
CA ASN A 105 17.55 4.38 4.96
C ASN A 105 16.31 5.03 4.34
N TYR A 106 15.13 4.52 4.62
CA TYR A 106 13.85 5.06 4.16
C TYR A 106 12.86 5.18 5.31
N VAL A 107 11.78 5.92 5.06
CA VAL A 107 10.70 6.13 6.05
C VAL A 107 10.07 4.80 6.44
N SER A 108 10.01 4.54 7.74
CA SER A 108 9.35 3.39 8.32
C SER A 108 8.31 3.85 9.34
N LEU A 109 7.08 3.43 9.14
CA LEU A 109 5.91 3.86 9.88
C LEU A 109 5.32 2.70 10.68
N ILE A 110 4.77 3.01 11.84
CA ILE A 110 4.09 2.03 12.67
C ILE A 110 2.63 1.94 12.26
N GLY A 111 2.26 0.84 11.65
CA GLY A 111 0.92 0.55 11.14
C GLY A 111 0.29 -0.68 11.76
N LEU A 112 0.51 -0.94 13.06
CA LEU A 112 0.00 -2.14 13.73
C LEU A 112 -1.51 -2.36 13.52
N THR A 113 -2.30 -1.30 13.61
CA THR A 113 -3.75 -1.33 13.36
C THR A 113 -4.10 -0.80 11.97
N ALA A 114 -3.54 0.34 11.57
CA ALA A 114 -3.85 0.98 10.30
C ALA A 114 -3.29 0.24 9.09
N GLY A 115 -2.18 -0.49 9.24
CA GLY A 115 -1.55 -1.25 8.16
C GLY A 115 -2.51 -2.27 7.52
N PRO A 116 -3.12 -3.19 8.28
CA PRO A 116 -4.10 -4.13 7.75
C PRO A 116 -5.29 -3.46 7.06
N GLU A 117 -5.80 -2.34 7.58
CA GLU A 117 -6.89 -1.59 6.97
C GLU A 117 -6.48 -0.99 5.62
N LEU A 118 -5.28 -0.38 5.55
CA LEU A 118 -4.73 0.14 4.30
C LEU A 118 -4.51 -0.98 3.28
N MET A 119 -3.93 -2.11 3.69
CA MET A 119 -3.76 -3.28 2.84
C MET A 119 -5.08 -3.74 2.23
N GLN A 120 -6.14 -3.82 3.05
CA GLN A 120 -7.47 -4.21 2.59
C GLN A 120 -8.04 -3.25 1.55
N ARG A 121 -7.86 -1.93 1.73
CA ARG A 121 -8.28 -0.92 0.75
C ARG A 121 -7.60 -1.08 -0.60
N TYR A 122 -6.39 -1.63 -0.63
CA TYR A 122 -5.65 -1.95 -1.86
C TYR A 122 -5.83 -3.40 -2.31
N GLY A 123 -6.82 -4.10 -1.77
CA GLY A 123 -7.22 -5.45 -2.22
C GLY A 123 -6.35 -6.60 -1.71
N SER A 124 -5.56 -6.38 -0.65
CA SER A 124 -4.81 -7.44 0.01
C SER A 124 -5.69 -8.21 1.00
N ALA A 125 -5.46 -9.53 1.09
CA ALA A 125 -6.04 -10.39 2.11
C ALA A 125 -5.25 -10.41 3.44
N GLY A 126 -4.28 -9.50 3.61
CA GLY A 126 -3.49 -9.38 4.84
C GLY A 126 -2.18 -10.18 4.85
N GLN A 127 -1.75 -10.72 3.72
CA GLN A 127 -0.47 -11.44 3.61
C GLN A 127 0.71 -10.48 3.54
N LEU A 128 1.80 -10.78 4.27
CA LEU A 128 3.05 -10.04 4.24
C LEU A 128 4.16 -10.85 3.52
N PRO A 129 5.07 -10.16 2.83
CA PRO A 129 5.05 -8.74 2.51
C PRO A 129 4.00 -8.40 1.45
N PHE A 130 3.56 -7.15 1.44
CA PHE A 130 2.68 -6.63 0.41
C PHE A 130 3.22 -5.29 -0.08
N THR A 131 3.38 -5.15 -1.39
CA THR A 131 4.02 -3.97 -1.99
C THR A 131 3.12 -3.32 -3.02
N LEU A 132 3.05 -1.99 -2.94
CA LEU A 132 2.34 -1.13 -3.88
C LEU A 132 3.34 -0.17 -4.53
N VAL A 133 3.24 0.04 -5.83
CA VAL A 133 4.06 1.02 -6.54
C VAL A 133 3.16 2.01 -7.27
N PHE A 134 3.34 3.28 -6.95
CA PHE A 134 2.62 4.41 -7.54
C PHE A 134 3.56 5.22 -8.43
N ASP A 135 3.05 5.70 -9.54
CA ASP A 135 3.80 6.62 -10.39
C ASP A 135 3.89 8.03 -9.77
N ARG A 136 4.59 8.95 -10.46
CA ARG A 136 4.80 10.34 -10.01
C ARG A 136 3.50 11.15 -9.86
N THR A 137 2.40 10.67 -10.45
CA THR A 137 1.07 11.29 -10.33
C THR A 137 0.23 10.67 -9.21
N GLY A 138 0.78 9.70 -8.48
CA GLY A 138 0.10 8.99 -7.40
C GLY A 138 -0.85 7.90 -7.87
N VAL A 139 -0.80 7.49 -9.13
CA VAL A 139 -1.62 6.40 -9.67
C VAL A 139 -0.93 5.07 -9.40
N LEU A 140 -1.67 4.09 -8.86
CA LEU A 140 -1.18 2.74 -8.61
C LEU A 140 -0.87 2.03 -9.93
N ARG A 141 0.36 1.56 -10.07
CA ARG A 141 0.85 0.87 -11.25
C ARG A 141 1.11 -0.60 -11.02
N TYR A 142 1.63 -0.96 -9.84
CA TYR A 142 1.95 -2.35 -9.51
C TYR A 142 1.53 -2.69 -8.10
N ARG A 143 1.15 -3.95 -7.93
CA ARG A 143 0.69 -4.55 -6.67
C ARG A 143 1.31 -5.94 -6.56
N LYS A 144 1.99 -6.23 -5.46
CA LYS A 144 2.64 -7.52 -5.23
C LYS A 144 2.30 -8.07 -3.85
N THR A 145 1.82 -9.29 -3.81
CA THR A 145 1.75 -10.09 -2.59
C THR A 145 2.91 -11.08 -2.57
N GLY A 146 3.60 -11.16 -1.44
CA GLY A 146 4.81 -11.99 -1.28
C GLY A 146 6.10 -11.25 -1.63
N GLU A 147 7.22 -11.92 -1.44
CA GLU A 147 8.57 -11.38 -1.60
C GLU A 147 8.81 -10.74 -2.97
N LEU A 148 9.30 -9.51 -2.94
CA LEU A 148 9.64 -8.74 -4.14
C LEU A 148 11.03 -9.15 -4.65
N GLN A 149 11.12 -9.47 -5.93
CA GLN A 149 12.35 -9.88 -6.58
C GLN A 149 13.05 -8.70 -7.27
N ALA A 150 14.39 -8.70 -7.25
CA ALA A 150 15.19 -7.61 -7.83
C ALA A 150 14.90 -7.36 -9.32
N ALA A 151 14.72 -8.41 -10.11
CA ALA A 151 14.41 -8.30 -11.54
C ALA A 151 13.03 -7.66 -11.78
N GLU A 152 12.04 -8.04 -10.97
CA GLU A 152 10.67 -7.51 -11.02
C GLU A 152 10.66 -6.01 -10.67
N LEU A 153 11.30 -5.63 -9.59
CA LEU A 153 11.42 -4.22 -9.18
C LEU A 153 12.17 -3.39 -10.23
N SER A 154 13.26 -3.91 -10.77
CA SER A 154 14.04 -3.24 -11.83
C SER A 154 13.21 -2.99 -13.10
N ASP A 155 12.42 -3.97 -13.55
CA ASP A 155 11.53 -3.81 -14.70
C ASP A 155 10.47 -2.73 -14.44
N TRP A 156 9.84 -2.73 -13.28
CA TRP A 156 8.84 -1.73 -12.93
C TRP A 156 9.42 -0.31 -12.91
N LEU A 157 10.58 -0.13 -12.27
CA LEU A 157 11.21 1.18 -12.19
C LEU A 157 11.68 1.68 -13.56
N THR A 158 12.19 0.81 -14.43
CA THR A 158 12.57 1.19 -15.81
C THR A 158 11.38 1.76 -16.60
N ARG A 159 10.17 1.36 -16.27
CA ARG A 159 8.94 1.86 -16.92
C ARG A 159 8.39 3.14 -16.29
N LEU A 160 8.78 3.46 -15.05
CA LEU A 160 8.22 4.56 -14.28
C LEU A 160 9.18 5.77 -14.15
N LEU A 161 10.46 5.57 -14.32
CA LEU A 161 11.50 6.61 -14.24
C LEU A 161 11.84 7.20 -15.60
#